data_51798caa65bdc403c81dbd2683e3d5ea
#
_entry.id   51798caa65bdc403c81dbd2683e3d5ea
#
_cell.length_a   1.000
_cell.length_b   1.000
_cell.length_c   1.000
_cell.angle_alpha   90.00
_cell.angle_beta   90.00
_cell.angle_gamma   90.00
#
_symmetry.space_group_name_H-M   'P 1'
#
loop_
_entity.id
_entity.type
_entity.pdbx_description
1 polymer ?
#
loop_
_entity_poly.entity_id
_entity_poly.type
_entity_poly.pdbx_seq_one_letter_code
_entity_poly.pdbx_strand_id
1 'polypeptide(L)'
;MRKSQDWQDYRLIDASDGQRLEKWGGITLVRPDPQIIWKNPDPSPLWSKADAVYHRSSSGGGNWEYRKQLPESWNISYKGLTFMVKPTGFKHTGIFPEQAVNWDLCSELIKNAGREINVLNMFAYTGGATLACAKAGAKVCHLDAVKGMVDWGLSLIHISEPTRH
;
A
#
# COMPACT_ATOMS: atom_id res chain seq x y z
N MET A 1 -10.71 -19.37 0.76
CA MET A 1 -10.38 -17.99 1.15
C MET A 1 -9.17 -17.54 0.35
N ARG A 2 -9.24 -16.40 -0.38
CA ARG A 2 -8.09 -15.85 -1.11
C ARG A 2 -7.14 -15.20 -0.11
N LYS A 3 -5.83 -15.35 -0.32
CA LYS A 3 -4.79 -14.74 0.52
C LYS A 3 -3.79 -14.02 -0.37
N SER A 4 -3.32 -12.85 0.06
CA SER A 4 -2.22 -12.14 -0.57
C SER A 4 -0.90 -12.58 0.09
N GLN A 5 -0.26 -13.59 -0.48
CA GLN A 5 1.00 -14.16 0.05
C GLN A 5 2.21 -13.84 -0.83
N ASP A 6 1.99 -13.15 -1.97
CA ASP A 6 3.03 -12.95 -2.98
C ASP A 6 3.80 -11.64 -2.81
N TRP A 7 3.56 -10.92 -1.71
CA TRP A 7 4.36 -9.75 -1.36
C TRP A 7 5.79 -10.17 -1.01
N GLN A 8 6.77 -9.61 -1.71
CA GLN A 8 8.19 -9.75 -1.39
C GLN A 8 8.70 -8.55 -0.57
N ASP A 9 8.19 -7.36 -0.90
CA ASP A 9 8.63 -6.10 -0.31
C ASP A 9 7.73 -5.60 0.83
N TYR A 10 6.62 -6.27 1.11
CA TYR A 10 5.76 -5.94 2.24
C TYR A 10 5.53 -7.15 3.14
N ARG A 11 5.56 -6.92 4.44
CA ARG A 11 5.23 -7.94 5.44
C ARG A 11 4.66 -7.31 6.71
N LEU A 12 3.53 -7.81 7.19
CA LEU A 12 3.12 -7.62 8.57
C LEU A 12 3.99 -8.52 9.44
N ILE A 13 4.82 -7.92 10.30
CA ILE A 13 5.76 -8.63 11.19
C ILE A 13 5.03 -9.03 12.45
N ASP A 14 4.29 -8.08 13.07
CA ASP A 14 3.60 -8.28 14.32
C ASP A 14 2.42 -7.30 14.47
N ALA A 15 1.47 -7.64 15.34
CA ALA A 15 0.29 -6.82 15.62
C ALA A 15 -0.11 -6.97 17.10
N SER A 16 -0.13 -5.86 17.83
CA SER A 16 -0.42 -5.83 19.28
C SER A 16 -0.86 -4.45 19.73
N ASP A 17 -1.73 -4.37 20.73
CA ASP A 17 -2.11 -3.15 21.46
C ASP A 17 -2.47 -1.96 20.52
N GLY A 18 -3.31 -2.18 19.54
CA GLY A 18 -3.74 -1.13 18.61
C GLY A 18 -2.68 -0.68 17.62
N GLN A 19 -1.61 -1.43 17.46
CA GLN A 19 -0.50 -1.12 16.56
C GLN A 19 -0.13 -2.31 15.68
N ARG A 20 0.46 -2.02 14.55
CA ARG A 20 1.10 -2.97 13.65
C ARG A 20 2.53 -2.59 13.36
N LEU A 21 3.38 -3.60 13.40
CA LEU A 21 4.78 -3.53 12.99
C LEU A 21 4.90 -4.13 11.59
N GLU A 22 5.35 -3.35 10.65
CA GLU A 22 5.35 -3.72 9.23
C GLU A 22 6.71 -3.47 8.59
N LYS A 23 7.07 -4.34 7.65
CA LYS A 23 8.21 -4.14 6.77
C LYS A 23 7.72 -3.63 5.41
N TRP A 24 8.33 -2.55 4.92
CA TRP A 24 8.06 -1.89 3.65
C TRP A 24 9.35 -1.77 2.85
N GLY A 25 9.65 -2.78 2.02
CA GLY A 25 10.98 -2.93 1.42
C GLY A 25 12.05 -3.13 2.49
N GLY A 26 13.04 -2.25 2.55
CA GLY A 26 14.08 -2.27 3.57
C GLY A 26 13.72 -1.56 4.89
N ILE A 27 12.54 -0.92 4.98
CA ILE A 27 12.16 -0.01 6.07
C ILE A 27 11.10 -0.66 6.95
N THR A 28 11.26 -0.52 8.27
CA THR A 28 10.34 -1.05 9.27
C THR A 28 9.57 0.09 9.93
N LEU A 29 8.23 0.03 9.86
CA LEU A 29 7.33 1.06 10.37
C LEU A 29 6.41 0.52 11.45
N VAL A 30 6.13 1.35 12.47
CA VAL A 30 5.04 1.12 13.42
C VAL A 30 3.92 2.11 13.12
N ARG A 31 2.71 1.59 12.94
CA ARG A 31 1.51 2.39 12.66
C ARG A 31 0.33 1.99 13.54
N PRO A 32 -0.54 2.92 13.96
CA PRO A 32 -1.72 2.60 14.73
C PRO A 32 -2.76 1.85 13.89
N ASP A 33 -3.33 0.82 14.47
CA ASP A 33 -4.48 0.09 13.94
C ASP A 33 -5.45 -0.24 15.08
N PRO A 34 -6.52 0.56 15.29
CA PRO A 34 -7.45 0.38 16.40
C PRO A 34 -8.23 -0.94 16.38
N GLN A 35 -8.21 -1.66 15.26
CA GLN A 35 -8.87 -2.97 15.16
C GLN A 35 -8.07 -4.07 15.85
N ILE A 36 -6.80 -3.81 16.17
CA ILE A 36 -5.93 -4.74 16.89
C ILE A 36 -6.17 -4.56 18.39
N ILE A 37 -7.21 -5.22 18.91
CA ILE A 37 -7.63 -5.13 20.30
C ILE A 37 -6.93 -6.14 21.24
N TRP A 38 -6.13 -7.02 20.68
CA TRP A 38 -5.37 -8.02 21.44
C TRP A 38 -3.98 -7.53 21.79
N LYS A 39 -3.42 -8.14 22.81
CA LYS A 39 -2.02 -7.99 23.19
C LYS A 39 -1.27 -9.28 22.87
N ASN A 40 -0.18 -9.15 22.11
CA ASN A 40 0.69 -10.28 21.82
C ASN A 40 1.50 -10.62 23.10
N PRO A 41 1.40 -11.83 23.65
CA PRO A 41 2.17 -12.23 24.85
C PRO A 41 3.67 -12.40 24.56
N ASP A 42 4.05 -12.62 23.30
CA ASP A 42 5.44 -12.77 22.84
C ASP A 42 5.71 -11.80 21.68
N PRO A 43 5.85 -10.50 21.97
CA PRO A 43 6.00 -9.48 20.93
C PRO A 43 7.36 -9.59 20.23
N SER A 44 7.36 -9.33 18.94
CA SER A 44 8.59 -9.31 18.13
C SER A 44 9.64 -8.35 18.71
N PRO A 45 10.91 -8.74 18.84
CA PRO A 45 11.98 -7.83 19.29
C PRO A 45 12.24 -6.68 18.31
N LEU A 46 11.64 -6.72 17.11
CA LEU A 46 11.78 -5.68 16.11
C LEU A 46 10.95 -4.42 16.42
N TRP A 47 10.02 -4.46 17.38
CA TRP A 47 9.28 -3.25 17.80
C TRP A 47 10.21 -2.12 18.24
N SER A 48 11.24 -2.46 19.05
CA SER A 48 12.24 -1.48 19.51
C SER A 48 13.19 -1.02 18.42
N LYS A 49 13.29 -1.75 17.31
CA LYS A 49 14.21 -1.50 16.19
C LYS A 49 13.53 -0.88 14.97
N ALA A 50 12.24 -0.53 15.07
CA ALA A 50 11.53 0.13 13.99
C ALA A 50 12.20 1.43 13.56
N ASP A 51 12.24 1.68 12.25
CA ASP A 51 12.92 2.85 11.68
C ASP A 51 12.11 4.13 11.86
N ALA A 52 10.76 4.03 11.87
CA ALA A 52 9.88 5.13 12.25
C ALA A 52 8.59 4.63 12.91
N VAL A 53 8.01 5.48 13.75
CA VAL A 53 6.77 5.24 14.50
C VAL A 53 5.80 6.38 14.26
N TYR A 54 4.57 6.08 13.89
CA TYR A 54 3.52 7.09 13.78
C TYR A 54 2.77 7.24 15.11
N HIS A 55 2.77 8.42 15.66
CA HIS A 55 2.03 8.79 16.87
C HIS A 55 0.75 9.51 16.49
N ARG A 56 -0.39 8.96 16.91
CA ARG A 56 -1.70 9.57 16.67
C ARG A 56 -1.92 10.73 17.65
N SER A 57 -2.38 11.87 17.13
CA SER A 57 -2.83 12.97 17.97
C SER A 57 -4.26 12.74 18.45
N SER A 58 -4.59 13.24 19.65
CA SER A 58 -5.96 13.26 20.18
C SER A 58 -6.90 14.20 19.42
N SER A 59 -6.35 15.20 18.73
CA SER A 59 -7.09 16.18 17.92
C SER A 59 -7.29 15.77 16.45
N GLY A 60 -6.90 14.54 16.08
CA GLY A 60 -6.88 14.04 14.70
C GLY A 60 -5.51 14.23 14.03
N GLY A 61 -5.21 13.36 13.05
CA GLY A 61 -3.90 13.31 12.43
C GLY A 61 -2.83 12.72 13.34
N GLY A 62 -1.61 13.21 13.27
CA GLY A 62 -0.46 12.76 14.06
C GLY A 62 0.85 13.11 13.40
N ASN A 63 1.93 12.54 13.92
CA ASN A 63 3.29 12.78 13.43
C ASN A 63 4.13 11.50 13.43
N TRP A 64 5.14 11.48 12.56
CA TRP A 64 6.15 10.44 12.53
C TRP A 64 7.31 10.78 13.45
N GLU A 65 7.68 9.86 14.31
CA GLU A 65 8.96 9.83 15.00
C GLU A 65 9.93 9.02 14.14
N TYR A 66 10.91 9.68 13.57
CA TYR A 66 11.95 9.03 12.77
C TYR A 66 13.12 8.65 13.69
N ARG A 67 13.39 7.35 13.81
CA ARG A 67 14.51 6.81 14.58
C ARG A 67 15.76 6.62 13.73
N LYS A 68 15.57 6.61 12.40
CA LYS A 68 16.62 6.63 11.38
C LYS A 68 16.30 7.64 10.31
N GLN A 69 17.28 8.08 9.58
CA GLN A 69 17.07 8.85 8.37
C GLN A 69 16.45 7.96 7.31
N LEU A 70 15.27 8.32 6.83
CA LEU A 70 14.57 7.63 5.76
C LEU A 70 14.64 8.44 4.46
N PRO A 71 14.59 7.79 3.29
CA PRO A 71 14.36 8.50 2.04
C PRO A 71 12.97 9.16 2.06
N GLU A 72 12.79 10.23 1.30
CA GLU A 72 11.49 10.90 1.17
C GLU A 72 10.42 9.94 0.63
N SER A 73 10.80 9.07 -0.30
CA SER A 73 9.96 8.01 -0.84
C SER A 73 10.82 6.82 -1.28
N TRP A 74 10.23 5.65 -1.38
CA TRP A 74 10.87 4.45 -1.93
C TRP A 74 9.87 3.56 -2.64
N ASN A 75 10.36 2.63 -3.45
CA ASN A 75 9.54 1.71 -4.21
C ASN A 75 9.40 0.37 -3.51
N ILE A 76 8.20 -0.21 -3.60
CA ILE A 76 7.89 -1.60 -3.28
C ILE A 76 7.18 -2.25 -4.46
N SER A 77 7.25 -3.56 -4.58
CA SER A 77 6.75 -4.29 -5.75
C SER A 77 5.76 -5.38 -5.35
N TYR A 78 4.78 -5.60 -6.21
CA TYR A 78 3.85 -6.71 -6.14
C TYR A 78 3.54 -7.24 -7.54
N LYS A 79 3.89 -8.50 -7.84
CA LYS A 79 3.60 -9.16 -9.14
C LYS A 79 3.94 -8.29 -10.36
N GLY A 80 5.09 -7.61 -10.30
CA GLY A 80 5.56 -6.72 -11.36
C GLY A 80 4.82 -5.39 -11.47
N LEU A 81 4.01 -5.02 -10.48
CA LEU A 81 3.57 -3.64 -10.24
C LEU A 81 4.56 -2.98 -9.31
N THR A 82 4.89 -1.72 -9.55
CA THR A 82 5.77 -0.92 -8.70
C THR A 82 4.97 0.20 -8.05
N PHE A 83 5.13 0.36 -6.75
CA PHE A 83 4.43 1.38 -5.97
C PHE A 83 5.45 2.23 -5.23
N MET A 84 5.39 3.53 -5.47
CA MET A 84 6.11 4.50 -4.66
C MET A 84 5.34 4.72 -3.36
N VAL A 85 6.01 4.51 -2.23
CA VAL A 85 5.46 4.71 -0.89
C VAL A 85 6.27 5.73 -0.11
N LYS A 86 5.64 6.43 0.80
CA LYS A 86 6.28 7.42 1.68
C LYS A 86 5.46 7.64 2.96
N PRO A 87 6.08 8.01 4.07
CA PRO A 87 5.36 8.55 5.21
C PRO A 87 4.60 9.81 4.79
N THR A 88 3.32 9.90 5.14
CA THR A 88 2.52 11.11 4.91
C THR A 88 2.22 11.79 6.24
N GLY A 89 1.61 12.98 6.21
CA GLY A 89 1.11 13.66 7.42
C GLY A 89 0.03 12.86 8.18
N PHE A 90 -0.39 11.72 7.62
CA PHE A 90 -1.27 10.74 8.24
C PHE A 90 -0.53 9.41 8.40
N LYS A 91 -1.19 8.43 9.05
CA LYS A 91 -0.63 7.08 9.24
C LYS A 91 -0.43 6.28 7.93
N HIS A 92 -0.94 6.78 6.81
CA HIS A 92 -0.92 6.08 5.53
C HIS A 92 0.41 6.27 4.80
N THR A 93 0.79 5.27 4.02
CA THR A 93 2.07 5.20 3.31
C THR A 93 1.92 5.21 1.78
N GLY A 94 0.70 5.42 1.28
CA GLY A 94 0.43 5.52 -0.15
C GLY A 94 -0.22 4.27 -0.75
N ILE A 95 -0.27 3.15 -0.04
CA ILE A 95 -0.91 1.93 -0.53
C ILE A 95 -1.52 1.13 0.62
N PHE A 96 -2.49 0.29 0.30
CA PHE A 96 -3.10 -0.69 1.19
C PHE A 96 -2.73 -2.11 0.72
N PRO A 97 -1.68 -2.72 1.30
CA PRO A 97 -1.17 -4.02 0.83
C PRO A 97 -2.19 -5.16 0.90
N GLU A 98 -3.13 -5.08 1.83
CA GLU A 98 -4.23 -6.04 1.97
C GLU A 98 -5.16 -6.06 0.75
N GLN A 99 -5.22 -4.98 -0.03
CA GLN A 99 -6.01 -4.90 -1.26
C GLN A 99 -5.43 -5.72 -2.42
N ALA A 100 -4.23 -6.23 -2.29
CA ALA A 100 -3.62 -7.08 -3.32
C ALA A 100 -4.47 -8.32 -3.65
N VAL A 101 -5.23 -8.84 -2.68
CA VAL A 101 -6.21 -9.92 -2.91
C VAL A 101 -7.26 -9.53 -3.95
N ASN A 102 -7.75 -8.29 -3.87
CA ASN A 102 -8.74 -7.76 -4.80
C ASN A 102 -8.10 -7.44 -6.16
N TRP A 103 -6.86 -6.97 -6.18
CA TRP A 103 -6.12 -6.74 -7.43
C TRP A 103 -5.93 -8.04 -8.21
N ASP A 104 -5.59 -9.12 -7.51
CA ASP A 104 -5.44 -10.45 -8.12
C ASP A 104 -6.77 -10.95 -8.68
N LEU A 105 -7.86 -10.80 -7.92
CA LEU A 105 -9.20 -11.18 -8.39
C LEU A 105 -9.61 -10.40 -9.64
N CYS A 106 -9.48 -9.07 -9.62
CA CYS A 106 -9.81 -8.24 -10.77
C CYS A 106 -8.97 -8.61 -11.99
N SER A 107 -7.66 -8.82 -11.80
CA SER A 107 -6.76 -9.22 -12.87
C SER A 107 -7.13 -10.57 -13.48
N GLU A 108 -7.52 -11.55 -12.66
CA GLU A 108 -7.99 -12.85 -13.11
C GLU A 108 -9.29 -12.74 -13.94
N LEU A 109 -10.27 -11.99 -13.40
CA LEU A 109 -11.55 -11.79 -14.09
C LEU A 109 -11.39 -11.08 -15.45
N ILE A 110 -10.53 -10.05 -15.51
CA ILE A 110 -10.25 -9.31 -16.74
C ILE A 110 -9.60 -10.23 -17.77
N LYS A 111 -8.56 -10.98 -17.39
CA LYS A 111 -7.84 -11.89 -18.30
C LYS A 111 -8.72 -13.01 -18.85
N ASN A 112 -9.68 -13.48 -18.06
CA ASN A 112 -10.56 -14.60 -18.42
C ASN A 112 -11.86 -14.15 -19.11
N ALA A 113 -12.08 -12.83 -19.28
CA ALA A 113 -13.33 -12.31 -19.82
C ALA A 113 -13.57 -12.64 -21.31
N GLY A 114 -12.52 -12.93 -22.08
CA GLY A 114 -12.61 -13.20 -23.53
C GLY A 114 -13.07 -12.00 -24.36
N ARG A 115 -13.12 -10.80 -23.79
CA ARG A 115 -13.51 -9.54 -24.44
C ARG A 115 -12.83 -8.36 -23.78
N GLU A 116 -12.85 -7.21 -24.42
CA GLU A 116 -12.39 -5.94 -23.84
C GLU A 116 -13.22 -5.59 -22.59
N ILE A 117 -12.54 -5.18 -21.52
CA ILE A 117 -13.15 -4.78 -20.25
C ILE A 117 -12.86 -3.31 -19.99
N ASN A 118 -13.92 -2.57 -19.67
CA ASN A 118 -13.85 -1.21 -19.14
C ASN A 118 -14.08 -1.25 -17.63
N VAL A 119 -13.19 -0.65 -16.87
CA VAL A 119 -13.24 -0.61 -15.40
C VAL A 119 -13.38 0.84 -14.94
N LEU A 120 -14.35 1.10 -14.08
CA LEU A 120 -14.45 2.33 -13.31
C LEU A 120 -13.95 2.05 -11.88
N ASN A 121 -12.80 2.61 -11.52
CA ASN A 121 -12.25 2.55 -10.17
C ASN A 121 -12.61 3.83 -9.42
N MET A 122 -13.63 3.76 -8.55
CA MET A 122 -14.06 4.88 -7.70
C MET A 122 -13.36 4.79 -6.35
N PHE A 123 -13.09 5.96 -5.74
CA PHE A 123 -12.27 6.08 -4.53
C PHE A 123 -10.89 5.44 -4.74
N ALA A 124 -10.31 5.78 -5.88
CA ALA A 124 -9.20 5.03 -6.45
C ALA A 124 -7.87 5.25 -5.69
N TYR A 125 -7.84 6.21 -4.78
CA TYR A 125 -6.68 6.54 -3.95
C TYR A 125 -5.43 6.75 -4.82
N THR A 126 -4.31 6.11 -4.50
CA THR A 126 -3.07 6.17 -5.30
C THR A 126 -3.05 5.19 -6.49
N GLY A 127 -4.13 4.47 -6.76
CA GLY A 127 -4.30 3.72 -7.98
C GLY A 127 -3.82 2.27 -7.98
N GLY A 128 -3.66 1.61 -6.83
CA GLY A 128 -3.25 0.21 -6.81
C GLY A 128 -4.14 -0.72 -7.65
N ALA A 129 -5.47 -0.61 -7.50
CA ALA A 129 -6.42 -1.36 -8.32
C ALA A 129 -6.41 -0.91 -9.80
N THR A 130 -6.23 0.39 -10.05
CA THR A 130 -6.11 0.93 -11.41
C THR A 130 -4.97 0.27 -12.17
N LEU A 131 -3.77 0.25 -11.56
CA LEU A 131 -2.58 -0.36 -12.14
C LEU A 131 -2.76 -1.86 -12.40
N ALA A 132 -3.34 -2.58 -11.43
CA ALA A 132 -3.59 -4.01 -11.57
C ALA A 132 -4.55 -4.32 -12.72
N CYS A 133 -5.66 -3.58 -12.81
CA CYS A 133 -6.64 -3.74 -13.89
C CYS A 133 -6.07 -3.35 -15.26
N ALA A 134 -5.34 -2.24 -15.35
CA ALA A 134 -4.70 -1.81 -16.59
C ALA A 134 -3.65 -2.82 -17.07
N LYS A 135 -2.80 -3.32 -16.16
CA LYS A 135 -1.84 -4.39 -16.48
C LYS A 135 -2.50 -5.68 -16.94
N ALA A 136 -3.70 -5.97 -16.45
CA ALA A 136 -4.47 -7.13 -16.89
C ALA A 136 -5.14 -6.94 -18.27
N GLY A 137 -5.06 -5.75 -18.87
CA GLY A 137 -5.55 -5.43 -20.21
C GLY A 137 -6.87 -4.66 -20.25
N ALA A 138 -7.36 -4.16 -19.12
CA ALA A 138 -8.58 -3.33 -19.09
C ALA A 138 -8.30 -1.88 -19.44
N LYS A 139 -9.29 -1.20 -20.02
CA LYS A 139 -9.36 0.27 -20.05
C LYS A 139 -9.90 0.75 -18.72
N VAL A 140 -9.16 1.59 -18.00
CA VAL A 140 -9.51 1.98 -16.63
C VAL A 140 -9.77 3.48 -16.54
N CYS A 141 -10.90 3.85 -15.98
CA CYS A 141 -11.19 5.20 -15.50
C CYS A 141 -10.86 5.27 -14.00
N HIS A 142 -9.90 6.10 -13.63
CA HIS A 142 -9.46 6.34 -12.25
C HIS A 142 -10.15 7.59 -11.70
N LEU A 143 -10.95 7.45 -10.66
CA LEU A 143 -11.71 8.55 -10.04
C LEU A 143 -11.40 8.65 -8.56
N ASP A 144 -10.90 9.79 -8.11
CA ASP A 144 -10.76 10.15 -6.72
C ASP A 144 -11.09 11.62 -6.49
N ALA A 145 -11.64 11.96 -5.32
CA ALA A 145 -12.00 13.33 -4.98
C ALA A 145 -10.78 14.18 -4.60
N VAL A 146 -9.69 13.55 -4.18
CA VAL A 146 -8.49 14.24 -3.70
C VAL A 146 -7.47 14.35 -4.83
N LYS A 147 -7.31 15.58 -5.36
CA LYS A 147 -6.38 15.86 -6.46
C LYS A 147 -4.97 15.29 -6.23
N GLY A 148 -4.41 15.45 -5.03
CA GLY A 148 -3.08 14.93 -4.70
C GLY A 148 -2.98 13.40 -4.77
N MET A 149 -4.08 12.66 -4.58
CA MET A 149 -4.12 11.20 -4.76
C MET A 149 -4.12 10.84 -6.25
N VAL A 150 -4.85 11.60 -7.07
CA VAL A 150 -4.84 11.43 -8.53
C VAL A 150 -3.46 11.71 -9.09
N ASP A 151 -2.81 12.80 -8.68
CA ASP A 151 -1.45 13.16 -9.11
C ASP A 151 -0.44 12.07 -8.71
N TRP A 152 -0.59 11.51 -7.51
CA TRP A 152 0.23 10.37 -7.07
C TRP A 152 -0.03 9.12 -7.93
N GLY A 153 -1.31 8.82 -8.21
CA GLY A 153 -1.69 7.71 -9.10
C GLY A 153 -1.07 7.84 -10.49
N LEU A 154 -1.08 9.03 -11.07
CA LEU A 154 -0.44 9.30 -12.36
C LEU A 154 1.07 9.03 -12.31
N SER A 155 1.75 9.43 -11.24
CA SER A 155 3.19 9.14 -11.08
C SER A 155 3.48 7.63 -11.01
N LEU A 156 2.60 6.84 -10.39
CA LEU A 156 2.73 5.38 -10.33
C LEU A 156 2.53 4.72 -11.69
N ILE A 157 1.64 5.26 -12.53
CA ILE A 157 1.46 4.77 -13.92
C ILE A 157 2.78 4.95 -14.68
N HIS A 158 3.40 6.11 -14.63
CA HIS A 158 4.69 6.37 -15.29
C HIS A 158 5.83 5.46 -14.81
N ILE A 159 5.87 5.15 -13.50
CA ILE A 159 6.88 4.24 -12.93
C ILE A 159 6.65 2.79 -13.37
N SER A 160 5.38 2.40 -13.56
CA SER A 160 4.97 1.03 -13.86
C SER A 160 4.90 0.72 -15.35
N GLU A 161 4.88 1.74 -16.23
CA GLU A 161 4.94 1.53 -17.66
C GLU A 161 6.35 1.06 -18.07
N PRO A 162 6.46 -0.07 -18.84
CA PRO A 162 7.72 -0.37 -19.50
C PRO A 162 7.99 0.76 -20.51
N THR A 163 9.17 1.37 -20.42
CA THR A 163 9.66 2.33 -21.41
C THR A 163 9.48 1.73 -22.81
N ARG A 164 8.48 2.21 -23.56
CA ARG A 164 8.41 1.96 -24.99
C ARG A 164 9.48 2.83 -25.62
N HIS A 165 10.59 2.17 -26.00
CA HIS A 165 11.54 2.72 -26.96
C HIS A 165 11.02 2.51 -28.37
#